data_11571dd940fb8cd04a04bdb5cbda6528
#
_entry.id   11571dd940fb8cd04a04bdb5cbda6528
#
_cell.length_a   1.000
_cell.length_b   1.000
_cell.length_c   1.000
_cell.angle_alpha   90.00
_cell.angle_beta   90.00
_cell.angle_gamma   90.00
#
_symmetry.space_group_name_H-M   'P 1'
#
loop_
_entity.id
_entity.type
_entity.pdbx_description
1 polymer ?
#
loop_
_entity_poly.entity_id
_entity_poly.type
_entity_poly.pdbx_seq_one_letter_code
_entity_poly.pdbx_strand_id
1 'polypeptide(L)'
;IIAAVGENDAIRQIAVTTNGYRLARDAANWREAGLTGVNVSVDSLDARQFHAITGQDKFRQVMAGIDAAFDAGFEKVKVNTVLMRDVNHHQLDTFLAWIQPRPIQLRFIELMETGEGSDLFRKHHISGQVLRDELIKRGWIHQLRQRSDGPAQVFCHPDYAGEIGLIMPYEKDFCATCNRLRVSSVGKLHLCLFGDGGVSLRDLLQDDAQQYALEERISDALREKKQTHFLHQSNTGITQNLSYIGG
;
A
#
# COMPACT_ATOMS: atom_id res chain seq x y z
N ILE A 1 -20.40 -0.99 3.06
CA ILE A 1 -19.47 -0.22 2.21
C ILE A 1 -18.99 -1.07 1.03
N ILE A 2 -18.34 -2.25 1.24
CA ILE A 2 -17.81 -3.06 0.13
C ILE A 2 -18.92 -3.37 -0.89
N ALA A 3 -20.05 -3.92 -0.44
CA ALA A 3 -21.19 -4.24 -1.31
C ALA A 3 -21.70 -2.99 -2.07
N ALA A 4 -21.91 -1.86 -1.37
CA ALA A 4 -22.38 -0.63 -2.01
C ALA A 4 -21.40 -0.07 -3.07
N VAL A 5 -20.08 -0.23 -2.85
CA VAL A 5 -19.08 0.14 -3.86
C VAL A 5 -19.10 -0.83 -5.04
N GLY A 6 -19.37 -2.13 -4.78
CA GLY A 6 -19.45 -3.17 -5.79
C GLY A 6 -20.68 -3.09 -6.70
N GLU A 7 -21.71 -2.33 -6.32
CA GLU A 7 -22.88 -2.08 -7.17
C GLU A 7 -22.56 -1.16 -8.36
N ASN A 8 -21.43 -0.47 -8.35
CA ASN A 8 -21.02 0.40 -9.44
C ASN A 8 -20.14 -0.35 -10.45
N ASP A 9 -20.69 -0.64 -11.63
CA ASP A 9 -20.02 -1.38 -12.72
C ASP A 9 -18.73 -0.73 -13.23
N ALA A 10 -18.52 0.56 -12.98
CA ALA A 10 -17.29 1.26 -13.34
C ALA A 10 -16.11 0.86 -12.42
N ILE A 11 -16.39 0.30 -11.24
CA ILE A 11 -15.38 -0.10 -10.25
C ILE A 11 -15.01 -1.56 -10.48
N ARG A 12 -13.85 -1.80 -11.07
CA ARG A 12 -13.38 -3.16 -11.42
C ARG A 12 -12.66 -3.87 -10.29
N GLN A 13 -12.08 -3.13 -9.36
CA GLN A 13 -11.28 -3.68 -8.27
C GLN A 13 -11.59 -2.96 -6.96
N ILE A 14 -11.91 -3.73 -5.95
CA ILE A 14 -12.11 -3.24 -4.58
C ILE A 14 -11.09 -3.95 -3.71
N ALA A 15 -10.24 -3.20 -3.02
CA ALA A 15 -9.23 -3.77 -2.14
C ALA A 15 -9.26 -3.11 -0.76
N VAL A 16 -8.96 -3.91 0.26
CA VAL A 16 -8.79 -3.46 1.64
C VAL A 16 -7.34 -3.61 2.04
N THR A 17 -6.79 -2.57 2.70
CA THR A 17 -5.52 -2.67 3.42
C THR A 17 -5.83 -2.88 4.90
N THR A 18 -5.22 -3.90 5.51
CA THR A 18 -5.49 -4.31 6.88
C THR A 18 -4.21 -4.73 7.62
N ASN A 19 -4.21 -4.60 8.94
CA ASN A 19 -3.19 -5.21 9.79
C ASN A 19 -3.35 -6.75 9.92
N GLY A 20 -4.36 -7.33 9.28
CA GLY A 20 -4.58 -8.78 9.22
C GLY A 20 -5.18 -9.41 10.47
N TYR A 21 -5.28 -8.70 11.59
CA TYR A 21 -5.72 -9.27 12.88
C TYR A 21 -7.10 -9.93 12.81
N ARG A 22 -8.03 -9.35 12.04
CA ARG A 22 -9.40 -9.87 11.90
C ARG A 22 -9.63 -10.65 10.61
N LEU A 23 -8.61 -10.77 9.76
CA LEU A 23 -8.77 -11.28 8.41
C LEU A 23 -9.29 -12.73 8.39
N ALA A 24 -8.82 -13.62 9.28
CA ALA A 24 -9.33 -14.99 9.39
C ALA A 24 -10.84 -15.06 9.64
N ARG A 25 -11.39 -14.09 10.36
CA ARG A 25 -12.84 -14.02 10.65
C ARG A 25 -13.62 -13.40 9.49
N ASP A 26 -13.06 -12.39 8.84
CA ASP A 26 -13.81 -11.49 7.97
C ASP A 26 -13.60 -11.79 6.46
N ALA A 27 -12.58 -12.56 6.08
CA ALA A 27 -12.19 -12.77 4.68
C ALA A 27 -13.31 -13.31 3.79
N ALA A 28 -14.01 -14.36 4.24
CA ALA A 28 -15.11 -14.95 3.49
C ALA A 28 -16.26 -13.96 3.25
N ASN A 29 -16.68 -13.26 4.30
CA ASN A 29 -17.74 -12.25 4.22
C ASN A 29 -17.34 -11.07 3.30
N TRP A 30 -16.06 -10.65 3.34
CA TRP A 30 -15.58 -9.59 2.46
C TRP A 30 -15.56 -10.04 1.00
N ARG A 31 -15.18 -11.30 0.75
CA ARG A 31 -15.16 -11.88 -0.60
C ARG A 31 -16.59 -11.97 -1.16
N GLU A 32 -17.53 -12.45 -0.35
CA GLU A 32 -18.96 -12.51 -0.70
C GLU A 32 -19.55 -11.11 -0.97
N ALA A 33 -19.14 -10.10 -0.21
CA ALA A 33 -19.54 -8.71 -0.41
C ALA A 33 -18.93 -8.06 -1.65
N GLY A 34 -18.09 -8.77 -2.45
CA GLY A 34 -17.49 -8.26 -3.68
C GLY A 34 -16.06 -7.74 -3.56
N LEU A 35 -15.37 -7.95 -2.42
CA LEU A 35 -13.96 -7.58 -2.31
C LEU A 35 -13.12 -8.42 -3.28
N THR A 36 -12.25 -7.76 -4.07
CA THR A 36 -11.42 -8.42 -5.08
C THR A 36 -9.96 -8.57 -4.66
N GLY A 37 -9.50 -7.82 -3.67
CA GLY A 37 -8.11 -7.86 -3.22
C GLY A 37 -7.92 -7.52 -1.76
N VAL A 38 -6.91 -8.14 -1.15
CA VAL A 38 -6.51 -7.89 0.23
C VAL A 38 -5.04 -7.50 0.26
N ASN A 39 -4.73 -6.40 0.97
CA ASN A 39 -3.37 -6.00 1.30
C ASN A 39 -3.17 -6.16 2.81
N VAL A 40 -2.20 -6.96 3.23
CA VAL A 40 -1.92 -7.23 4.64
C VAL A 40 -0.56 -6.62 5.01
N SER A 41 -0.50 -5.89 6.13
CA SER A 41 0.76 -5.34 6.62
C SER A 41 1.51 -6.36 7.46
N VAL A 42 2.74 -6.74 7.03
CA VAL A 42 3.63 -7.67 7.72
C VAL A 42 5.07 -7.22 7.56
N ASP A 43 5.62 -6.56 8.57
CA ASP A 43 6.98 -5.99 8.51
C ASP A 43 8.07 -6.99 8.88
N SER A 44 7.73 -8.16 9.39
CA SER A 44 8.66 -9.25 9.66
C SER A 44 7.95 -10.61 9.66
N LEU A 45 8.67 -11.65 9.24
CA LEU A 45 8.25 -13.05 9.36
C LEU A 45 8.78 -13.72 10.66
N ASP A 46 9.56 -13.02 11.46
CA ASP A 46 9.93 -13.43 12.82
C ASP A 46 8.92 -12.88 13.83
N ALA A 47 8.30 -13.77 14.63
CA ALA A 47 7.24 -13.38 15.57
C ALA A 47 7.71 -12.40 16.65
N ARG A 48 8.97 -12.50 17.12
CA ARG A 48 9.51 -11.61 18.13
C ARG A 48 9.76 -10.22 17.55
N GLN A 49 10.30 -10.17 16.33
CA GLN A 49 10.53 -8.93 15.63
C GLN A 49 9.21 -8.27 15.23
N PHE A 50 8.23 -9.06 14.76
CA PHE A 50 6.86 -8.56 14.50
C PHE A 50 6.28 -7.90 15.75
N HIS A 51 6.41 -8.55 16.92
CA HIS A 51 5.98 -7.96 18.18
C HIS A 51 6.74 -6.68 18.53
N ALA A 52 8.06 -6.66 18.34
CA ALA A 52 8.89 -5.48 18.60
C ALA A 52 8.50 -4.27 17.72
N ILE A 53 8.12 -4.51 16.45
CA ILE A 53 7.71 -3.46 15.51
C ILE A 53 6.29 -2.98 15.80
N THR A 54 5.35 -3.91 16.02
CA THR A 54 3.91 -3.60 16.10
C THR A 54 3.40 -3.35 17.51
N GLY A 55 4.17 -3.74 18.54
CA GLY A 55 3.72 -3.77 19.94
C GLY A 55 2.64 -4.84 20.23
N GLN A 56 2.37 -5.75 19.27
CA GLN A 56 1.26 -6.70 19.35
C GLN A 56 1.74 -8.15 19.15
N ASP A 57 1.36 -9.05 20.07
CA ASP A 57 1.59 -10.50 19.90
C ASP A 57 0.46 -11.13 19.05
N LYS A 58 0.41 -10.76 17.77
CA LYS A 58 -0.64 -11.16 16.82
C LYS A 58 -0.11 -11.86 15.57
N PHE A 59 1.18 -12.14 15.51
CA PHE A 59 1.82 -12.72 14.33
C PHE A 59 1.09 -13.97 13.80
N ARG A 60 0.82 -14.95 14.69
CA ARG A 60 0.13 -16.19 14.29
C ARG A 60 -1.27 -15.94 13.73
N GLN A 61 -2.00 -14.96 14.30
CA GLN A 61 -3.35 -14.59 13.84
C GLN A 61 -3.30 -13.91 12.47
N VAL A 62 -2.29 -13.09 12.21
CA VAL A 62 -2.10 -12.45 10.91
C VAL A 62 -1.74 -13.49 9.84
N MET A 63 -0.84 -14.45 10.14
CA MET A 63 -0.51 -15.54 9.22
C MET A 63 -1.73 -16.41 8.91
N ALA A 64 -2.48 -16.84 9.92
CA ALA A 64 -3.75 -17.56 9.73
C ALA A 64 -4.77 -16.74 8.93
N GLY A 65 -4.76 -15.42 9.06
CA GLY A 65 -5.58 -14.52 8.26
C GLY A 65 -5.22 -14.54 6.78
N ILE A 66 -3.94 -14.59 6.44
CA ILE A 66 -3.46 -14.72 5.06
C ILE A 66 -3.91 -16.06 4.45
N ASP A 67 -3.74 -17.15 5.20
CA ASP A 67 -4.19 -18.47 4.74
C ASP A 67 -5.72 -18.48 4.52
N ALA A 68 -6.50 -17.94 5.47
CA ALA A 68 -7.95 -17.81 5.34
C ALA A 68 -8.39 -16.94 4.15
N ALA A 69 -7.59 -15.96 3.73
CA ALA A 69 -7.89 -15.19 2.53
C ALA A 69 -7.79 -16.08 1.27
N PHE A 70 -6.79 -16.94 1.17
CA PHE A 70 -6.71 -17.91 0.07
C PHE A 70 -7.87 -18.90 0.10
N ASP A 71 -8.22 -19.43 1.29
CA ASP A 71 -9.36 -20.33 1.48
C ASP A 71 -10.70 -19.68 1.08
N ALA A 72 -10.82 -18.36 1.27
CA ALA A 72 -11.98 -17.57 0.84
C ALA A 72 -11.98 -17.26 -0.69
N GLY A 73 -10.99 -17.74 -1.45
CA GLY A 73 -10.93 -17.60 -2.91
C GLY A 73 -10.31 -16.28 -3.40
N PHE A 74 -9.47 -15.62 -2.59
CA PHE A 74 -8.61 -14.56 -3.12
C PHE A 74 -7.43 -15.20 -3.86
N GLU A 75 -7.38 -15.04 -5.17
CA GLU A 75 -6.33 -15.65 -6.01
C GLU A 75 -4.94 -15.07 -5.71
N LYS A 76 -4.87 -13.80 -5.34
CA LYS A 76 -3.62 -13.11 -5.00
C LYS A 76 -3.82 -12.23 -3.76
N VAL A 77 -3.00 -12.48 -2.76
CA VAL A 77 -2.90 -11.64 -1.57
C VAL A 77 -1.66 -10.76 -1.68
N LYS A 78 -1.80 -9.48 -1.40
CA LYS A 78 -0.67 -8.55 -1.36
C LYS A 78 -0.22 -8.36 0.09
N VAL A 79 1.07 -8.50 0.33
CA VAL A 79 1.67 -8.26 1.65
C VAL A 79 2.58 -7.05 1.57
N ASN A 80 2.34 -6.06 2.42
CA ASN A 80 3.13 -4.85 2.51
C ASN A 80 4.12 -4.97 3.67
N THR A 81 5.38 -4.68 3.39
CA THR A 81 6.49 -4.67 4.34
C THR A 81 7.23 -3.34 4.20
N VAL A 82 7.27 -2.53 5.23
CA VAL A 82 8.11 -1.33 5.22
C VAL A 82 9.56 -1.75 5.34
N LEU A 83 10.37 -1.36 4.34
CA LEU A 83 11.79 -1.69 4.30
C LEU A 83 12.57 -0.78 5.25
N MET A 84 13.22 -1.39 6.23
CA MET A 84 13.95 -0.66 7.29
C MET A 84 15.35 -1.23 7.47
N ARG A 85 16.36 -0.34 7.48
CA ARG A 85 17.74 -0.66 7.83
C ARG A 85 17.81 -1.22 9.24
N ASP A 86 18.67 -2.23 9.46
CA ASP A 86 18.92 -2.89 10.75
C ASP A 86 17.69 -3.56 11.39
N VAL A 87 16.57 -3.61 10.65
CA VAL A 87 15.34 -4.27 11.09
C VAL A 87 15.04 -5.47 10.19
N ASN A 88 14.69 -5.25 8.93
CA ASN A 88 14.25 -6.33 8.03
C ASN A 88 14.96 -6.38 6.67
N HIS A 89 15.82 -5.40 6.33
CA HIS A 89 16.51 -5.34 5.05
C HIS A 89 17.37 -6.59 4.75
N HIS A 90 17.86 -7.28 5.80
CA HIS A 90 18.66 -8.49 5.71
C HIS A 90 17.84 -9.79 5.64
N GLN A 91 16.50 -9.70 5.70
CA GLN A 91 15.61 -10.87 5.74
C GLN A 91 15.08 -11.26 4.36
N LEU A 92 15.65 -10.75 3.27
CA LEU A 92 15.17 -11.02 1.91
C LEU A 92 15.03 -12.52 1.64
N ASP A 93 16.02 -13.35 2.03
CA ASP A 93 15.99 -14.80 1.81
C ASP A 93 14.82 -15.48 2.53
N THR A 94 14.52 -15.05 3.75
CA THR A 94 13.36 -15.55 4.52
C THR A 94 12.03 -15.21 3.81
N PHE A 95 11.90 -13.99 3.33
CA PHE A 95 10.73 -13.58 2.59
C PHE A 95 10.60 -14.31 1.24
N LEU A 96 11.68 -14.49 0.51
CA LEU A 96 11.70 -15.23 -0.75
C LEU A 96 11.27 -16.68 -0.55
N ALA A 97 11.84 -17.39 0.45
CA ALA A 97 11.44 -18.74 0.77
C ALA A 97 9.95 -18.85 1.15
N TRP A 98 9.41 -17.84 1.82
CA TRP A 98 7.99 -17.82 2.21
C TRP A 98 7.05 -17.67 1.03
N ILE A 99 7.38 -16.83 0.04
CA ILE A 99 6.54 -16.61 -1.16
C ILE A 99 6.78 -17.65 -2.27
N GLN A 100 7.83 -18.46 -2.16
CA GLN A 100 8.14 -19.44 -3.21
C GLN A 100 6.96 -20.37 -3.53
N PRO A 101 6.29 -21.01 -2.54
CA PRO A 101 5.13 -21.87 -2.80
C PRO A 101 3.78 -21.12 -2.81
N ARG A 102 3.74 -19.80 -2.61
CA ARG A 102 2.51 -19.04 -2.38
C ARG A 102 2.34 -17.92 -3.40
N PRO A 103 1.15 -17.73 -4.00
CA PRO A 103 0.90 -16.65 -4.95
C PRO A 103 0.71 -15.29 -4.23
N ILE A 104 1.67 -14.95 -3.37
CA ILE A 104 1.72 -13.69 -2.64
C ILE A 104 2.48 -12.66 -3.45
N GLN A 105 1.93 -11.46 -3.62
CA GLN A 105 2.71 -10.32 -4.06
C GLN A 105 3.26 -9.59 -2.83
N LEU A 106 4.50 -9.90 -2.47
CA LEU A 106 5.22 -9.23 -1.38
C LEU A 106 5.73 -7.88 -1.84
N ARG A 107 5.32 -6.80 -1.19
CA ARG A 107 5.72 -5.44 -1.55
C ARG A 107 6.58 -4.83 -0.47
N PHE A 108 7.84 -4.58 -0.78
CA PHE A 108 8.71 -3.76 0.06
C PHE A 108 8.45 -2.28 -0.25
N ILE A 109 8.12 -1.54 0.77
CA ILE A 109 7.84 -0.11 0.71
C ILE A 109 9.01 0.62 1.37
N GLU A 110 9.74 1.40 0.60
CA GLU A 110 10.81 2.25 1.13
C GLU A 110 10.24 3.19 2.18
N LEU A 111 10.89 3.25 3.34
CA LEU A 111 10.44 4.08 4.46
C LEU A 111 10.34 5.53 4.03
N MET A 112 9.20 6.15 4.25
CA MET A 112 8.94 7.53 3.88
C MET A 112 9.07 8.45 5.08
N GLU A 113 9.73 9.59 4.88
CA GLU A 113 9.82 10.63 5.91
C GLU A 113 8.43 11.25 6.16
N THR A 114 8.09 11.42 7.43
CA THR A 114 6.89 12.13 7.88
C THR A 114 7.28 13.13 8.96
N GLY A 115 6.43 14.12 9.24
CA GLY A 115 6.74 15.13 10.25
C GLY A 115 7.09 14.55 11.63
N GLU A 116 6.32 13.55 12.09
CA GLU A 116 6.56 12.86 13.38
C GLU A 116 7.65 11.79 13.26
N GLY A 117 7.90 11.25 12.07
CA GLY A 117 8.77 10.11 11.82
C GLY A 117 10.20 10.44 11.40
N SER A 118 10.65 11.71 11.45
CA SER A 118 11.99 12.11 10.96
C SER A 118 13.14 11.39 11.63
N ASP A 119 13.08 11.13 12.94
CA ASP A 119 14.12 10.38 13.65
C ASP A 119 14.16 8.90 13.24
N LEU A 120 12.99 8.28 13.11
CA LEU A 120 12.85 6.92 12.60
C LEU A 120 13.40 6.82 11.18
N PHE A 121 13.07 7.79 10.34
CA PHE A 121 13.55 7.87 8.96
C PHE A 121 15.08 7.98 8.91
N ARG A 122 15.68 8.93 9.61
CA ARG A 122 17.15 9.08 9.63
C ARG A 122 17.88 7.82 10.07
N LYS A 123 17.31 7.10 11.02
CA LYS A 123 17.93 5.88 11.58
C LYS A 123 17.75 4.67 10.66
N HIS A 124 16.57 4.49 10.09
CA HIS A 124 16.18 3.23 9.46
C HIS A 124 15.92 3.30 7.96
N HIS A 125 16.00 4.47 7.35
CA HIS A 125 15.81 4.57 5.90
C HIS A 125 16.93 3.82 5.16
N ILE A 126 16.51 3.04 4.16
CA ILE A 126 17.38 2.38 3.19
C ILE A 126 16.66 2.38 1.84
N SER A 127 17.38 2.72 0.76
CA SER A 127 16.79 2.73 -0.57
C SER A 127 16.39 1.32 -1.03
N GLY A 128 15.21 1.21 -1.61
CA GLY A 128 14.72 -0.03 -2.24
C GLY A 128 15.56 -0.49 -3.42
N GLN A 129 16.42 0.38 -3.96
CA GLN A 129 17.35 0.01 -5.03
C GLN A 129 18.28 -1.13 -4.63
N VAL A 130 18.69 -1.21 -3.37
CA VAL A 130 19.51 -2.31 -2.85
C VAL A 130 18.83 -3.66 -3.08
N LEU A 131 17.52 -3.75 -2.81
CA LEU A 131 16.75 -4.97 -3.07
C LEU A 131 16.57 -5.21 -4.57
N ARG A 132 16.33 -4.17 -5.37
CA ARG A 132 16.19 -4.28 -6.82
C ARG A 132 17.44 -4.90 -7.45
N ASP A 133 18.60 -4.37 -7.11
CA ASP A 133 19.87 -4.86 -7.66
C ASP A 133 20.14 -6.31 -7.26
N GLU A 134 19.79 -6.69 -6.02
CA GLU A 134 19.92 -8.06 -5.55
C GLU A 134 18.93 -9.01 -6.25
N LEU A 135 17.67 -8.61 -6.46
CA LEU A 135 16.68 -9.39 -7.21
C LEU A 135 17.14 -9.65 -8.64
N ILE A 136 17.65 -8.62 -9.33
CA ILE A 136 18.16 -8.74 -10.71
C ILE A 136 19.33 -9.73 -10.75
N LYS A 137 20.30 -9.66 -9.82
CA LYS A 137 21.41 -10.60 -9.72
C LYS A 137 20.96 -12.06 -9.54
N ARG A 138 19.83 -12.25 -8.86
CA ARG A 138 19.21 -13.56 -8.62
C ARG A 138 18.30 -14.04 -9.75
N GLY A 139 18.24 -13.33 -10.88
CA GLY A 139 17.45 -13.72 -12.05
C GLY A 139 15.98 -13.32 -12.02
N TRP A 140 15.57 -12.46 -11.09
CA TRP A 140 14.23 -11.90 -11.10
C TRP A 140 14.06 -10.92 -12.26
N ILE A 141 12.92 -11.01 -12.94
CA ILE A 141 12.61 -10.24 -14.14
C ILE A 141 11.59 -9.17 -13.81
N HIS A 142 11.94 -7.91 -14.11
CA HIS A 142 11.02 -6.78 -13.95
C HIS A 142 9.88 -6.89 -14.97
N GLN A 143 8.64 -6.86 -14.49
CA GLN A 143 7.44 -6.86 -15.32
C GLN A 143 7.11 -5.45 -15.82
N LEU A 144 6.72 -5.35 -17.08
CA LEU A 144 6.24 -4.09 -17.63
C LEU A 144 4.93 -3.69 -16.97
N ARG A 145 4.91 -2.46 -16.45
CA ARG A 145 3.76 -1.89 -15.76
C ARG A 145 2.62 -1.63 -16.74
N GLN A 146 1.41 -2.03 -16.35
CA GLN A 146 0.18 -1.63 -17.02
C GLN A 146 -0.37 -0.32 -16.42
N ARG A 147 -1.25 0.37 -17.17
CA ARG A 147 -1.85 1.65 -16.72
C ARG A 147 -2.69 1.52 -15.45
N SER A 148 -3.27 0.34 -15.23
CA SER A 148 -4.09 0.01 -14.04
C SER A 148 -3.27 -0.37 -12.81
N ASP A 149 -1.96 -0.59 -12.97
CA ASP A 149 -1.12 -1.06 -11.88
C ASP A 149 -0.85 0.03 -10.84
N GLY A 150 -0.64 -0.41 -9.60
CA GLY A 150 -0.21 0.44 -8.52
C GLY A 150 1.22 0.97 -8.69
N PRO A 151 1.81 1.64 -7.70
CA PRO A 151 3.13 2.26 -7.80
C PRO A 151 4.30 1.28 -7.71
N ALA A 152 4.05 0.01 -7.45
CA ALA A 152 5.10 -0.97 -7.27
C ALA A 152 5.74 -1.36 -8.60
N GLN A 153 7.07 -1.40 -8.64
CA GLN A 153 7.81 -2.15 -9.66
C GLN A 153 7.72 -3.63 -9.31
N VAL A 154 7.14 -4.43 -10.19
CA VAL A 154 6.87 -5.85 -9.91
C VAL A 154 7.93 -6.72 -10.58
N PHE A 155 8.44 -7.69 -9.85
CA PHE A 155 9.43 -8.68 -10.30
C PHE A 155 8.87 -10.07 -10.13
N CYS A 156 9.08 -10.93 -11.12
CA CYS A 156 8.74 -12.35 -11.11
C CYS A 156 9.98 -13.23 -11.35
N HIS A 157 9.90 -14.48 -10.91
CA HIS A 157 10.92 -15.50 -11.14
C HIS A 157 10.24 -16.85 -11.44
N PRO A 158 10.72 -17.65 -12.41
CA PRO A 158 10.05 -18.88 -12.83
C PRO A 158 9.91 -19.93 -11.71
N ASP A 159 10.81 -19.95 -10.74
CA ASP A 159 10.79 -20.92 -9.64
C ASP A 159 9.92 -20.47 -8.44
N TYR A 160 9.21 -19.34 -8.55
CA TYR A 160 8.39 -18.78 -7.49
C TYR A 160 6.94 -18.60 -7.93
N ALA A 161 6.01 -19.04 -7.09
CA ALA A 161 4.59 -18.75 -7.27
C ALA A 161 4.27 -17.28 -6.93
N GLY A 162 5.02 -16.68 -6.02
CA GLY A 162 4.87 -15.30 -5.59
C GLY A 162 5.68 -14.30 -6.40
N GLU A 163 5.40 -13.03 -6.18
CA GLU A 163 6.05 -11.89 -6.84
C GLU A 163 6.63 -10.92 -5.81
N ILE A 164 7.63 -10.16 -6.20
CA ILE A 164 8.17 -9.05 -5.40
C ILE A 164 7.74 -7.72 -6.03
N GLY A 165 7.19 -6.82 -5.22
CA GLY A 165 6.93 -5.45 -5.60
C GLY A 165 7.86 -4.50 -4.83
N LEU A 166 8.42 -3.50 -5.49
CA LEU A 166 9.20 -2.44 -4.85
C LEU A 166 8.48 -1.10 -5.01
N ILE A 167 8.18 -0.44 -3.91
CA ILE A 167 7.60 0.91 -3.87
C ILE A 167 8.68 1.85 -3.37
N MET A 168 9.27 2.62 -4.28
CA MET A 168 10.44 3.48 -4.05
C MET A 168 10.08 4.96 -4.28
N PRO A 169 9.49 5.65 -3.28
CA PRO A 169 9.00 7.03 -3.45
C PRO A 169 10.08 8.05 -3.78
N TYR A 170 11.33 7.75 -3.43
CA TYR A 170 12.48 8.63 -3.68
C TYR A 170 13.09 8.43 -5.09
N GLU A 171 12.56 7.52 -5.90
CA GLU A 171 12.98 7.36 -7.28
C GLU A 171 12.47 8.53 -8.15
N LYS A 172 13.31 9.01 -9.06
CA LYS A 172 13.10 10.25 -9.83
C LYS A 172 11.73 10.31 -10.54
N ASP A 173 11.28 9.20 -11.12
CA ASP A 173 10.06 9.15 -11.94
C ASP A 173 8.84 8.56 -11.20
N PHE A 174 8.94 8.36 -9.89
CA PHE A 174 7.88 7.72 -9.09
C PHE A 174 6.52 8.42 -9.23
N CYS A 175 6.51 9.75 -9.30
CA CYS A 175 5.30 10.55 -9.41
C CYS A 175 4.78 10.73 -10.84
N ALA A 176 5.62 10.50 -11.87
CA ALA A 176 5.30 10.79 -13.27
C ALA A 176 4.01 10.08 -13.76
N THR A 177 3.73 8.90 -13.22
CA THR A 177 2.55 8.09 -13.58
C THR A 177 1.54 7.95 -12.44
N CYS A 178 1.59 8.83 -11.44
CA CYS A 178 0.71 8.75 -10.27
C CYS A 178 -0.73 9.16 -10.63
N ASN A 179 -1.64 8.20 -10.60
CA ASN A 179 -3.07 8.37 -10.85
C ASN A 179 -3.93 8.28 -9.57
N ARG A 180 -3.32 8.41 -8.38
CA ARG A 180 -4.01 8.17 -7.11
C ARG A 180 -4.62 9.44 -6.54
N LEU A 181 -5.81 9.25 -5.98
CA LEU A 181 -6.50 10.20 -5.12
C LEU A 181 -6.84 9.49 -3.81
N ARG A 182 -7.02 10.24 -2.74
CA ARG A 182 -7.46 9.73 -1.45
C ARG A 182 -8.56 10.59 -0.88
N VAL A 183 -9.52 9.95 -0.25
CA VAL A 183 -10.52 10.66 0.56
C VAL A 183 -10.33 10.21 2.00
N SER A 184 -10.07 11.17 2.89
CA SER A 184 -9.91 10.87 4.31
C SER A 184 -11.26 10.57 4.98
N SER A 185 -11.22 9.98 6.17
CA SER A 185 -12.42 9.69 6.98
C SER A 185 -13.25 10.92 7.35
N VAL A 186 -12.65 12.11 7.25
CA VAL A 186 -13.32 13.39 7.47
C VAL A 186 -13.82 14.07 6.19
N GLY A 187 -13.80 13.34 5.06
CA GLY A 187 -14.33 13.83 3.77
C GLY A 187 -13.45 14.85 3.07
N LYS A 188 -12.12 14.79 3.24
CA LYS A 188 -11.18 15.63 2.50
C LYS A 188 -10.54 14.84 1.36
N LEU A 189 -10.53 15.43 0.15
CA LEU A 189 -9.82 14.92 -1.02
C LEU A 189 -8.35 15.33 -0.95
N HIS A 190 -7.46 14.34 -0.92
CA HIS A 190 -6.01 14.54 -0.99
C HIS A 190 -5.49 14.11 -2.36
N LEU A 191 -4.85 15.02 -3.07
CA LEU A 191 -4.29 14.79 -4.40
C LEU A 191 -2.93 14.07 -4.34
N CYS A 192 -2.24 14.19 -3.22
CA CYS A 192 -0.95 13.58 -2.94
C CYS A 192 -0.91 13.08 -1.49
N LEU A 193 -0.10 12.06 -1.22
CA LEU A 193 0.17 11.56 0.13
C LEU A 193 0.91 12.62 0.98
N PHE A 194 1.75 13.43 0.33
CA PHE A 194 2.57 14.50 0.93
C PHE A 194 2.12 15.87 0.43
N GLY A 195 0.83 16.16 0.58
CA GLY A 195 0.22 17.40 0.09
C GLY A 195 -0.09 18.41 1.19
N ASP A 196 -0.72 19.50 0.81
CA ASP A 196 -0.98 20.68 1.64
C ASP A 196 -2.35 20.64 2.35
N GLY A 197 -2.87 19.45 2.72
CA GLY A 197 -4.05 19.33 3.63
C GLY A 197 -5.36 18.90 3.00
N GLY A 198 -5.44 18.83 1.68
CA GLY A 198 -6.64 18.35 0.98
C GLY A 198 -7.79 19.35 0.92
N VAL A 199 -8.70 19.12 -0.03
CA VAL A 199 -9.90 19.92 -0.28
C VAL A 199 -11.10 19.28 0.40
N SER A 200 -11.88 20.05 1.18
CA SER A 200 -13.09 19.52 1.81
C SER A 200 -14.15 19.20 0.75
N LEU A 201 -14.69 17.98 0.82
CA LEU A 201 -15.85 17.56 0.04
C LEU A 201 -17.10 17.41 0.91
N ARG A 202 -16.96 17.50 2.24
CA ARG A 202 -17.99 17.11 3.19
C ARG A 202 -19.31 17.88 3.03
N ASP A 203 -19.22 19.15 2.72
CA ASP A 203 -20.39 20.03 2.48
C ASP A 203 -21.18 19.65 1.24
N LEU A 204 -20.54 18.99 0.27
CA LEU A 204 -21.15 18.52 -0.99
C LEU A 204 -21.48 17.01 -0.99
N LEU A 205 -21.37 16.35 0.15
CA LEU A 205 -21.71 14.93 0.34
C LEU A 205 -22.97 14.74 1.20
N GLN A 206 -23.83 15.75 1.26
CA GLN A 206 -25.01 15.73 2.11
C GLN A 206 -26.30 15.38 1.35
N ASP A 207 -26.33 15.66 0.04
CA ASP A 207 -27.50 15.50 -0.80
C ASP A 207 -27.08 15.14 -2.24
N ASP A 208 -27.78 14.22 -2.88
CA ASP A 208 -27.52 13.79 -4.26
C ASP A 208 -27.66 14.95 -5.27
N ALA A 209 -28.49 15.96 -4.98
CA ALA A 209 -28.58 17.17 -5.79
C ALA A 209 -27.28 17.98 -5.87
N GLN A 210 -26.33 17.73 -4.98
CA GLN A 210 -25.02 18.39 -4.96
C GLN A 210 -23.97 17.72 -5.86
N GLN A 211 -24.32 16.63 -6.57
CA GLN A 211 -23.40 15.86 -7.39
C GLN A 211 -22.62 16.73 -8.38
N TYR A 212 -23.29 17.62 -9.11
CA TYR A 212 -22.64 18.49 -10.10
C TYR A 212 -21.58 19.40 -9.44
N ALA A 213 -21.92 20.02 -8.32
CA ALA A 213 -20.98 20.89 -7.59
C ALA A 213 -19.80 20.09 -6.99
N LEU A 214 -20.03 18.83 -6.59
CA LEU A 214 -19.00 17.91 -6.14
C LEU A 214 -18.01 17.57 -7.27
N GLU A 215 -18.52 17.22 -8.46
CA GLU A 215 -17.72 16.91 -9.64
C GLU A 215 -16.89 18.11 -10.10
N GLU A 216 -17.47 19.32 -10.08
CA GLU A 216 -16.77 20.57 -10.39
C GLU A 216 -15.62 20.81 -9.40
N ARG A 217 -15.86 20.71 -8.08
CA ARG A 217 -14.85 20.87 -7.05
C ARG A 217 -13.70 19.85 -7.18
N ILE A 218 -14.02 18.59 -7.48
CA ILE A 218 -13.01 17.56 -7.73
C ILE A 218 -12.19 17.91 -8.98
N SER A 219 -12.84 18.34 -10.05
CA SER A 219 -12.19 18.70 -11.31
C SER A 219 -11.25 19.89 -11.14
N ASP A 220 -11.65 20.91 -10.39
CA ASP A 220 -10.81 22.06 -10.07
C ASP A 220 -9.61 21.66 -9.22
N ALA A 221 -9.82 20.86 -8.18
CA ALA A 221 -8.72 20.34 -7.38
C ALA A 221 -7.73 19.56 -8.23
N LEU A 222 -8.19 18.74 -9.19
CA LEU A 222 -7.31 17.96 -10.07
C LEU A 222 -6.42 18.81 -10.95
N ARG A 223 -6.88 20.00 -11.38
CA ARG A 223 -6.06 20.96 -12.16
C ARG A 223 -4.89 21.49 -11.36
N GLU A 224 -5.01 21.55 -10.03
CA GLU A 224 -3.97 22.01 -9.11
C GLU A 224 -3.01 20.88 -8.67
N LYS A 225 -3.22 19.64 -9.13
CA LYS A 225 -2.37 18.51 -8.74
C LYS A 225 -0.94 18.73 -9.19
N LYS A 226 -0.03 18.83 -8.21
CA LYS A 226 1.42 18.99 -8.45
C LYS A 226 1.96 17.73 -9.16
N GLN A 227 2.95 17.92 -10.03
CA GLN A 227 3.57 16.82 -10.80
C GLN A 227 4.39 15.87 -9.93
N THR A 228 4.90 16.34 -8.79
CA THR A 228 5.70 15.53 -7.87
C THR A 228 5.44 15.92 -6.41
N HIS A 229 5.77 15.00 -5.50
CA HIS A 229 5.98 15.33 -4.10
C HIS A 229 7.39 15.89 -3.89
N PHE A 230 7.60 16.61 -2.78
CA PHE A 230 8.87 17.25 -2.48
C PHE A 230 9.69 16.52 -1.40
N LEU A 231 9.50 15.20 -1.22
CA LEU A 231 10.26 14.40 -0.26
C LEU A 231 11.77 14.43 -0.49
N HIS A 232 12.21 14.57 -1.76
CA HIS A 232 13.64 14.75 -2.09
C HIS A 232 14.25 16.01 -1.46
N GLN A 233 13.41 16.95 -1.03
CA GLN A 233 13.80 18.20 -0.38
C GLN A 233 13.44 18.18 1.11
N SER A 234 13.21 16.99 1.68
CA SER A 234 12.74 16.81 3.06
C SER A 234 11.46 17.58 3.38
N ASN A 235 10.65 17.85 2.35
CA ASN A 235 9.35 18.48 2.53
C ASN A 235 8.25 17.41 2.56
N THR A 236 7.79 17.11 3.76
CA THR A 236 6.73 16.11 4.02
C THR A 236 5.31 16.68 3.87
N GLY A 237 5.19 17.96 3.47
CA GLY A 237 3.93 18.68 3.49
C GLY A 237 3.40 18.79 4.93
N ILE A 238 2.08 18.75 5.08
CA ILE A 238 1.44 18.73 6.41
C ILE A 238 1.21 17.31 6.93
N THR A 239 1.73 16.30 6.26
CA THR A 239 1.53 14.89 6.64
C THR A 239 2.38 14.56 7.85
N GLN A 240 1.77 14.60 9.03
CA GLN A 240 2.41 14.24 10.28
C GLN A 240 2.61 12.73 10.36
N ASN A 241 1.60 11.98 9.90
CA ASN A 241 1.51 10.54 10.04
C ASN A 241 0.68 9.97 8.88
N LEU A 242 1.13 8.89 8.25
CA LEU A 242 0.49 8.31 7.07
C LEU A 242 -0.87 7.66 7.36
N SER A 243 -1.10 7.18 8.58
CA SER A 243 -2.36 6.55 8.97
C SER A 243 -3.56 7.51 8.92
N TYR A 244 -3.33 8.81 8.98
CA TYR A 244 -4.37 9.84 8.93
C TYR A 244 -5.11 9.89 7.59
N ILE A 245 -4.45 9.51 6.51
CA ILE A 245 -4.99 9.54 5.14
C ILE A 245 -4.98 8.17 4.47
N GLY A 246 -4.91 7.09 5.26
CA GLY A 246 -4.98 5.72 4.76
C GLY A 246 -3.73 5.27 4.01
N GLY A 247 -2.57 5.69 4.46
CA GLY A 247 -1.25 5.26 3.94
C GLY A 247 -0.68 4.10 4.69
#